data_35f213bae0963b6dd97caeccb0c0633e
#
_entry.id   35f213bae0963b6dd97caeccb0c0633e
#
_cell.length_a   1.000
_cell.length_b   1.000
_cell.length_c   1.000
_cell.angle_alpha   90.00
_cell.angle_beta   90.00
_cell.angle_gamma   90.00
#
_symmetry.space_group_name_H-M   'P 1'
#
loop_
_entity.id
_entity.type
_entity.pdbx_description
1 polymer ?
#
loop_
_entity_poly.entity_id
_entity_poly.type
_entity_poly.pdbx_seq_one_letter_code
_entity_poly.pdbx_strand_id
1 'polypeptide(L)'
;LSYKYYQPANGSEATDNDRYDAMKAAVENGAKVVVCAGFMQTAALQQAAAQYPDVDFIFIDGSPVTTEDGTALTNVAAIAFQEEQAGYLAGYAAVMDGYTKLGFCGGGGGENPACCRYGYGFVQGADAAAAAKDVQVEINYSWQYGASFSASPELQTMASGWYTNG
;
A
#
# COMPACT_ATOMS: atom_id res chain seq x y z
N LEU A 1 2.11 -0.62 -31.23
CA LEU A 1 1.62 -0.97 -29.90
C LEU A 1 0.30 -0.22 -29.68
N SER A 2 -0.77 -0.89 -29.35
CA SER A 2 -2.04 -0.28 -28.97
C SER A 2 -2.32 -0.58 -27.50
N TYR A 3 -2.96 0.34 -26.81
CA TYR A 3 -3.38 0.17 -25.42
C TYR A 3 -4.81 0.64 -25.24
N LYS A 4 -5.48 0.13 -24.21
CA LYS A 4 -6.83 0.53 -23.83
C LYS A 4 -6.98 0.49 -22.32
N TYR A 5 -7.67 1.47 -21.76
CA TYR A 5 -8.00 1.51 -20.35
C TYR A 5 -9.30 0.75 -20.08
N TYR A 6 -9.27 0.00 -18.98
CA TYR A 6 -10.44 -0.66 -18.41
C TYR A 6 -10.52 -0.25 -16.95
N GLN A 7 -11.60 0.40 -16.59
CA GLN A 7 -11.83 0.86 -15.23
C GLN A 7 -12.90 -0.01 -14.57
N PRO A 8 -12.66 -0.51 -13.35
CA PRO A 8 -13.67 -1.24 -12.61
C PRO A 8 -14.94 -0.43 -12.43
N ALA A 9 -16.09 -1.07 -12.44
CA ALA A 9 -17.33 -0.44 -12.02
C ALA A 9 -17.20 0.06 -10.58
N ASN A 10 -17.98 1.06 -10.21
CA ASN A 10 -18.01 1.67 -8.87
C ASN A 10 -16.72 2.42 -8.43
N GLY A 11 -15.72 2.58 -9.28
CA GLY A 11 -14.53 3.42 -9.01
C GLY A 11 -13.80 3.04 -7.73
N SER A 12 -13.72 3.94 -6.75
CA SER A 12 -13.08 3.71 -5.45
C SER A 12 -13.79 2.66 -4.60
N GLU A 13 -15.10 2.47 -4.79
CA GLU A 13 -15.93 1.50 -4.08
C GLU A 13 -16.01 0.13 -4.81
N ALA A 14 -15.14 -0.08 -5.81
CA ALA A 14 -15.12 -1.33 -6.58
C ALA A 14 -14.87 -2.53 -5.66
N THR A 15 -15.63 -3.59 -5.90
CA THR A 15 -15.40 -4.90 -5.28
C THR A 15 -14.31 -5.67 -6.03
N ASP A 16 -13.84 -6.78 -5.47
CA ASP A 16 -12.92 -7.66 -6.18
C ASP A 16 -13.52 -8.24 -7.46
N ASN A 17 -14.84 -8.48 -7.48
CA ASN A 17 -15.55 -8.89 -8.69
C ASN A 17 -15.56 -7.78 -9.76
N ASP A 18 -15.79 -6.52 -9.39
CA ASP A 18 -15.74 -5.41 -10.34
C ASP A 18 -14.34 -5.27 -10.98
N ARG A 19 -13.28 -5.46 -10.16
CA ARG A 19 -11.89 -5.45 -10.63
C ARG A 19 -11.60 -6.63 -11.56
N TYR A 20 -12.05 -7.83 -11.17
CA TYR A 20 -11.92 -9.02 -12.00
C TYR A 20 -12.64 -8.86 -13.34
N ASP A 21 -13.87 -8.36 -13.35
CA ASP A 21 -14.64 -8.16 -14.58
C ASP A 21 -13.95 -7.16 -15.54
N ALA A 22 -13.29 -6.12 -15.00
CA ALA A 22 -12.49 -5.21 -15.81
C ALA A 22 -11.28 -5.90 -16.45
N MET A 23 -10.56 -6.76 -15.72
CA MET A 23 -9.46 -7.57 -16.24
C MET A 23 -9.94 -8.57 -17.29
N LYS A 24 -11.02 -9.29 -17.00
CA LYS A 24 -11.68 -10.20 -17.93
C LYS A 24 -12.07 -9.50 -19.23
N ALA A 25 -12.71 -8.34 -19.14
CA ALA A 25 -13.08 -7.56 -20.33
C ALA A 25 -11.87 -7.15 -21.17
N ALA A 26 -10.73 -6.83 -20.54
CA ALA A 26 -9.50 -6.55 -21.25
C ALA A 26 -9.00 -7.78 -22.03
N VAL A 27 -8.99 -8.95 -21.39
CA VAL A 27 -8.56 -10.21 -22.00
C VAL A 27 -9.49 -10.62 -23.16
N GLU A 28 -10.81 -10.57 -22.94
CA GLU A 28 -11.82 -10.91 -23.97
C GLU A 28 -11.75 -9.96 -25.17
N ASN A 29 -11.29 -8.72 -24.99
CA ASN A 29 -11.00 -7.79 -26.07
C ASN A 29 -9.58 -7.94 -26.68
N GLY A 30 -8.89 -9.02 -26.37
CA GLY A 30 -7.64 -9.42 -27.01
C GLY A 30 -6.37 -8.88 -26.37
N ALA A 31 -6.42 -8.38 -25.14
CA ALA A 31 -5.21 -8.00 -24.41
C ALA A 31 -4.31 -9.23 -24.23
N LYS A 32 -3.01 -9.05 -24.49
CA LYS A 32 -1.96 -10.05 -24.23
C LYS A 32 -1.17 -9.71 -22.98
N VAL A 33 -1.21 -8.45 -22.58
CA VAL A 33 -0.62 -7.95 -21.32
C VAL A 33 -1.66 -7.09 -20.64
N VAL A 34 -1.91 -7.33 -19.35
CA VAL A 34 -2.80 -6.54 -18.50
C VAL A 34 -1.97 -5.90 -17.40
N VAL A 35 -2.01 -4.58 -17.28
CA VAL A 35 -1.31 -3.83 -16.25
C VAL A 35 -2.31 -3.46 -15.16
N CYS A 36 -2.06 -3.93 -13.94
CA CYS A 36 -2.87 -3.69 -12.76
C CYS A 36 -2.08 -2.82 -11.77
N ALA A 37 -2.64 -1.70 -11.34
CA ALA A 37 -1.99 -0.80 -10.40
C ALA A 37 -2.73 -0.75 -9.06
N GLY A 38 -1.98 -0.88 -7.97
CA GLY A 38 -2.47 -0.80 -6.60
C GLY A 38 -2.77 -2.16 -5.97
N PHE A 39 -2.37 -2.30 -4.72
CA PHE A 39 -2.47 -3.55 -3.95
C PHE A 39 -3.92 -4.12 -3.82
N MET A 40 -4.93 -3.27 -3.93
CA MET A 40 -6.34 -3.70 -3.91
C MET A 40 -6.74 -4.57 -5.11
N GLN A 41 -5.89 -4.67 -6.13
CA GLN A 41 -6.11 -5.55 -7.27
C GLN A 41 -5.77 -7.03 -6.96
N THR A 42 -5.15 -7.32 -5.83
CA THR A 42 -4.54 -8.63 -5.53
C THR A 42 -5.49 -9.80 -5.74
N ALA A 43 -6.66 -9.80 -5.12
CA ALA A 43 -7.61 -10.92 -5.21
C ALA A 43 -8.15 -11.13 -6.64
N ALA A 44 -8.52 -10.03 -7.29
CA ALA A 44 -9.00 -10.07 -8.68
C ALA A 44 -7.90 -10.54 -9.66
N LEU A 45 -6.66 -10.05 -9.46
CA LEU A 45 -5.50 -10.45 -10.26
C LEU A 45 -5.16 -11.93 -10.08
N GLN A 46 -5.18 -12.43 -8.85
CA GLN A 46 -4.95 -13.84 -8.54
C GLN A 46 -5.94 -14.73 -9.32
N GLN A 47 -7.22 -14.38 -9.29
CA GLN A 47 -8.25 -15.10 -10.02
C GLN A 47 -8.04 -15.01 -11.55
N ALA A 48 -7.80 -13.80 -12.07
CA ALA A 48 -7.64 -13.58 -13.50
C ALA A 48 -6.38 -14.28 -14.05
N ALA A 49 -5.25 -14.19 -13.36
CA ALA A 49 -4.00 -14.82 -13.79
C ALA A 49 -4.09 -16.35 -13.78
N ALA A 50 -4.79 -16.92 -12.81
CA ALA A 50 -5.03 -18.37 -12.78
C ALA A 50 -5.95 -18.83 -13.93
N GLN A 51 -6.94 -18.01 -14.29
CA GLN A 51 -7.90 -18.34 -15.35
C GLN A 51 -7.34 -18.12 -16.76
N TYR A 52 -6.44 -17.17 -16.94
CA TYR A 52 -5.87 -16.78 -18.23
C TYR A 52 -4.35 -16.99 -18.26
N PRO A 53 -3.86 -18.24 -18.25
CA PRO A 53 -2.43 -18.55 -18.14
C PRO A 53 -1.60 -18.08 -19.34
N ASP A 54 -2.24 -17.81 -20.49
CA ASP A 54 -1.60 -17.33 -21.72
C ASP A 54 -1.56 -15.79 -21.81
N VAL A 55 -2.00 -15.08 -20.77
CA VAL A 55 -1.97 -13.61 -20.66
C VAL A 55 -0.98 -13.22 -19.59
N ASP A 56 -0.10 -12.29 -19.91
CA ASP A 56 0.85 -11.72 -18.95
C ASP A 56 0.19 -10.60 -18.13
N PHE A 57 0.46 -10.60 -16.84
CA PHE A 57 -0.01 -9.54 -15.93
C PHE A 57 1.17 -8.81 -15.33
N ILE A 58 1.11 -7.48 -15.30
CA ILE A 58 2.06 -6.62 -14.58
C ILE A 58 1.33 -6.04 -13.39
N PHE A 59 1.80 -6.37 -12.19
CA PHE A 59 1.20 -5.92 -10.94
C PHE A 59 2.07 -4.85 -10.28
N ILE A 60 1.65 -3.58 -10.39
CA ILE A 60 2.35 -2.44 -9.81
C ILE A 60 1.81 -2.19 -8.40
N ASP A 61 2.69 -1.98 -7.44
CA ASP A 61 2.39 -1.80 -6.03
C ASP A 61 1.77 -3.07 -5.41
N GLY A 62 2.41 -4.19 -5.68
CA GLY A 62 1.97 -5.49 -5.18
C GLY A 62 3.10 -6.51 -5.07
N SER A 63 2.82 -7.58 -4.35
CA SER A 63 3.71 -8.71 -4.17
C SER A 63 3.37 -9.84 -5.15
N PRO A 64 4.30 -10.79 -5.41
CA PRO A 64 4.00 -11.99 -6.18
C PRO A 64 2.75 -12.70 -5.66
N VAL A 65 1.89 -13.14 -6.56
CA VAL A 65 0.65 -13.84 -6.24
C VAL A 65 0.77 -15.33 -6.51
N THR A 66 0.02 -16.11 -5.74
CA THR A 66 -0.06 -17.56 -5.85
C THR A 66 -1.51 -17.98 -6.06
N THR A 67 -1.72 -19.19 -6.51
CA THR A 67 -3.03 -19.85 -6.45
C THR A 67 -3.43 -20.14 -5.00
N GLU A 68 -4.65 -20.57 -4.77
CA GLU A 68 -5.15 -20.91 -3.42
C GLU A 68 -4.34 -22.02 -2.74
N ASP A 69 -3.77 -22.93 -3.51
CA ASP A 69 -2.90 -24.03 -3.01
C ASP A 69 -1.43 -23.59 -2.81
N GLY A 70 -1.11 -22.31 -3.04
CA GLY A 70 0.23 -21.75 -2.85
C GLY A 70 1.15 -21.87 -4.06
N THR A 71 0.68 -22.35 -5.21
CA THR A 71 1.48 -22.42 -6.43
C THR A 71 1.69 -21.03 -7.02
N ALA A 72 2.94 -20.69 -7.33
CA ALA A 72 3.27 -19.40 -7.92
C ALA A 72 2.66 -19.22 -9.32
N LEU A 73 2.04 -18.08 -9.55
CA LEU A 73 1.51 -17.68 -10.86
C LEU A 73 2.64 -17.06 -11.68
N THR A 74 3.18 -17.83 -12.63
CA THR A 74 4.37 -17.46 -13.41
C THR A 74 4.10 -16.42 -14.50
N ASN A 75 2.84 -16.17 -14.82
CA ASN A 75 2.40 -15.13 -15.75
C ASN A 75 2.12 -13.78 -15.07
N VAL A 76 2.58 -13.57 -13.82
CA VAL A 76 2.47 -12.31 -13.09
C VAL A 76 3.85 -11.77 -12.75
N ALA A 77 4.17 -10.58 -13.24
CA ALA A 77 5.33 -9.80 -12.82
C ALA A 77 4.88 -8.75 -11.80
N ALA A 78 5.27 -8.92 -10.54
CA ALA A 78 4.95 -8.00 -9.47
C ALA A 78 6.06 -6.98 -9.25
N ILE A 79 5.69 -5.73 -9.02
CA ILE A 79 6.59 -4.60 -8.73
C ILE A 79 6.21 -4.05 -7.36
N ALA A 80 7.07 -4.24 -6.37
CA ALA A 80 6.97 -3.63 -5.05
C ALA A 80 7.99 -2.49 -4.91
N PHE A 81 7.72 -1.57 -4.00
CA PHE A 81 8.59 -0.44 -3.72
C PHE A 81 9.33 -0.65 -2.39
N GLN A 82 10.36 0.16 -2.17
CA GLN A 82 11.10 0.21 -0.90
C GLN A 82 10.50 1.31 -0.02
N GLU A 83 9.32 1.06 0.54
CA GLU A 83 8.56 2.04 1.30
C GLU A 83 9.28 2.48 2.57
N GLU A 84 10.14 1.64 3.12
CA GLU A 84 11.01 1.98 4.25
C GLU A 84 11.94 3.16 3.97
N GLN A 85 12.37 3.34 2.72
CA GLN A 85 13.21 4.48 2.34
C GLN A 85 12.41 5.79 2.38
N ALA A 86 11.20 5.78 1.86
CA ALA A 86 10.33 6.95 1.92
C ALA A 86 9.93 7.28 3.36
N GLY A 87 9.59 6.26 4.16
CA GLY A 87 9.35 6.40 5.59
C GLY A 87 10.53 7.01 6.32
N TYR A 88 11.73 6.48 6.09
CA TYR A 88 12.97 6.97 6.70
C TYR A 88 13.21 8.45 6.38
N LEU A 89 13.11 8.82 5.11
CA LEU A 89 13.29 10.21 4.69
C LEU A 89 12.26 11.14 5.33
N ALA A 90 11.01 10.72 5.47
CA ALA A 90 9.97 11.51 6.11
C ALA A 90 10.25 11.74 7.61
N GLY A 91 10.60 10.69 8.35
CA GLY A 91 10.96 10.78 9.77
C GLY A 91 12.22 11.62 9.99
N TYR A 92 13.24 11.39 9.17
CA TYR A 92 14.48 12.16 9.22
C TYR A 92 14.24 13.65 8.97
N ALA A 93 13.50 13.97 7.91
CA ALA A 93 13.20 15.35 7.54
C ALA A 93 12.38 16.07 8.61
N ALA A 94 11.39 15.41 9.21
CA ALA A 94 10.57 16.01 10.27
C ALA A 94 11.42 16.47 11.46
N VAL A 95 12.35 15.62 11.92
CA VAL A 95 13.22 15.97 13.04
C VAL A 95 14.27 17.03 12.64
N MET A 96 14.81 16.95 11.43
CA MET A 96 15.73 17.97 10.91
C MET A 96 15.07 19.35 10.80
N ASP A 97 13.76 19.39 10.49
CA ASP A 97 12.95 20.62 10.46
C ASP A 97 12.57 21.15 11.87
N GLY A 98 12.90 20.40 12.92
CA GLY A 98 12.78 20.83 14.32
C GLY A 98 11.62 20.21 15.10
N TYR A 99 10.86 19.31 14.50
CA TYR A 99 9.79 18.62 15.22
C TYR A 99 10.36 17.52 16.11
N THR A 100 9.95 17.52 17.38
CA THR A 100 10.39 16.53 18.39
C THR A 100 9.25 15.66 18.91
N LYS A 101 8.01 15.99 18.57
CA LYS A 101 6.83 15.19 18.87
C LYS A 101 6.15 14.81 17.57
N LEU A 102 6.18 13.53 17.25
CA LEU A 102 5.75 13.00 15.98
C LEU A 102 4.60 12.01 16.15
N GLY A 103 3.82 11.83 15.10
CA GLY A 103 2.77 10.82 15.07
C GLY A 103 2.83 10.01 13.79
N PHE A 104 2.68 8.69 13.91
CA PHE A 104 2.48 7.78 12.80
C PHE A 104 1.21 6.96 13.01
N CYS A 105 0.32 6.99 12.04
CA CYS A 105 -0.79 6.05 11.95
C CYS A 105 -0.81 5.39 10.57
N GLY A 106 -0.99 4.09 10.54
CA GLY A 106 -0.95 3.29 9.31
C GLY A 106 -2.25 2.57 9.01
N GLY A 107 -2.50 2.34 7.73
CA GLY A 107 -3.58 1.49 7.25
C GLY A 107 -3.29 0.00 7.42
N GLY A 108 -4.32 -0.84 7.22
CA GLY A 108 -4.17 -2.30 7.26
C GLY A 108 -3.94 -2.91 8.63
N GLY A 109 -4.15 -2.16 9.72
CA GLY A 109 -4.13 -2.70 11.09
C GLY A 109 -2.78 -3.28 11.55
N GLY A 110 -1.68 -2.97 10.87
CA GLY A 110 -0.36 -3.55 11.14
C GLY A 110 -0.06 -4.84 10.36
N GLU A 111 -0.95 -5.28 9.51
CA GLU A 111 -0.79 -6.51 8.70
C GLU A 111 -0.35 -6.22 7.26
N ASN A 112 -0.53 -4.99 6.77
CA ASN A 112 -0.09 -4.61 5.43
C ASN A 112 1.43 -4.38 5.40
N PRO A 113 2.21 -5.18 4.64
CA PRO A 113 3.67 -5.10 4.66
C PRO A 113 4.23 -3.75 4.20
N ALA A 114 3.60 -3.09 3.22
CA ALA A 114 4.02 -1.78 2.74
C ALA A 114 3.84 -0.71 3.83
N CYS A 115 2.67 -0.69 4.49
CA CYS A 115 2.41 0.23 5.60
C CYS A 115 3.39 0.01 6.76
N CYS A 116 3.70 -1.26 7.07
CA CYS A 116 4.70 -1.59 8.09
C CYS A 116 6.08 -1.06 7.72
N ARG A 117 6.53 -1.21 6.46
CA ARG A 117 7.80 -0.66 5.99
C ARG A 117 7.85 0.86 6.08
N TYR A 118 6.78 1.57 5.71
CA TYR A 118 6.68 3.02 5.93
C TYR A 118 6.85 3.39 7.41
N GLY A 119 6.13 2.72 8.30
CA GLY A 119 6.18 2.99 9.73
C GLY A 119 7.56 2.72 10.35
N TYR A 120 8.16 1.58 10.04
CA TYR A 120 9.52 1.26 10.50
C TYR A 120 10.55 2.25 9.98
N GLY A 121 10.50 2.57 8.71
CA GLY A 121 11.38 3.57 8.10
C GLY A 121 11.25 4.91 8.82
N PHE A 122 10.01 5.36 9.04
CA PHE A 122 9.72 6.63 9.71
C PHE A 122 10.37 6.72 11.10
N VAL A 123 10.20 5.71 11.93
CA VAL A 123 10.81 5.67 13.26
C VAL A 123 12.33 5.70 13.18
N GLN A 124 12.93 4.85 12.33
CA GLN A 124 14.38 4.79 12.16
C GLN A 124 14.97 6.11 11.64
N GLY A 125 14.28 6.77 10.71
CA GLY A 125 14.70 8.08 10.20
C GLY A 125 14.64 9.17 11.27
N ALA A 126 13.58 9.17 12.07
CA ALA A 126 13.45 10.10 13.18
C ALA A 126 14.54 9.89 14.24
N ASP A 127 14.82 8.63 14.60
CA ASP A 127 15.88 8.28 15.55
C ASP A 127 17.27 8.71 15.06
N ALA A 128 17.57 8.47 13.77
CA ALA A 128 18.83 8.86 13.17
C ALA A 128 19.05 10.38 13.19
N ALA A 129 17.99 11.14 12.86
CA ALA A 129 18.05 12.60 12.90
C ALA A 129 18.12 13.13 14.34
N ALA A 130 17.42 12.51 15.28
CA ALA A 130 17.47 12.85 16.71
C ALA A 130 18.89 12.69 17.27
N ALA A 131 19.54 11.56 16.93
CA ALA A 131 20.94 11.32 17.30
C ALA A 131 21.89 12.35 16.66
N ALA A 132 21.68 12.71 15.40
CA ALA A 132 22.51 13.68 14.69
C ALA A 132 22.39 15.12 15.26
N LYS A 133 21.22 15.45 15.81
CA LYS A 133 20.94 16.77 16.43
C LYS A 133 21.13 16.81 17.95
N ASP A 134 21.40 15.66 18.57
CA ASP A 134 21.45 15.51 20.04
C ASP A 134 20.17 15.98 20.71
N VAL A 135 19.02 15.55 20.19
CA VAL A 135 17.68 15.86 20.72
C VAL A 135 16.92 14.58 21.07
N GLN A 136 15.92 14.72 21.95
CA GLN A 136 14.99 13.63 22.24
C GLN A 136 13.75 13.79 21.36
N VAL A 137 13.24 12.68 20.85
CA VAL A 137 12.03 12.63 20.02
C VAL A 137 11.04 11.66 20.64
N GLU A 138 9.79 12.07 20.71
CA GLU A 138 8.66 11.23 21.09
C GLU A 138 7.83 10.90 19.86
N ILE A 139 7.45 9.63 19.71
CA ILE A 139 6.65 9.16 18.56
C ILE A 139 5.42 8.44 19.05
N ASN A 140 4.24 9.01 18.78
CA ASN A 140 2.97 8.29 18.88
C ASN A 140 2.83 7.37 17.67
N TYR A 141 2.84 6.07 17.91
CA TYR A 141 2.79 5.06 16.84
C TYR A 141 1.57 4.17 17.01
N SER A 142 0.66 4.15 16.02
CA SER A 142 -0.59 3.41 16.14
C SER A 142 -1.05 2.81 14.82
N TRP A 143 -1.60 1.58 14.92
CA TRP A 143 -2.37 0.92 13.87
C TRP A 143 -3.88 0.97 14.11
N GLN A 144 -4.30 1.55 15.25
CA GLN A 144 -5.71 1.63 15.59
C GLN A 144 -6.48 2.51 14.60
N TYR A 145 -7.69 2.10 14.33
CA TYR A 145 -8.66 2.82 13.50
C TYR A 145 -8.28 3.02 12.04
N GLY A 146 -7.13 2.46 11.60
CA GLY A 146 -6.66 2.56 10.21
C GLY A 146 -6.87 1.29 9.37
N ALA A 147 -7.42 0.20 9.91
CA ALA A 147 -7.47 -1.10 9.26
C ALA A 147 -8.17 -1.08 7.89
N SER A 148 -9.23 -0.29 7.75
CA SER A 148 -10.03 -0.19 6.51
C SER A 148 -9.48 0.79 5.47
N PHE A 149 -8.38 1.48 5.73
CA PHE A 149 -7.86 2.57 4.88
C PHE A 149 -8.85 3.73 4.68
N SER A 150 -9.82 3.87 5.58
CA SER A 150 -10.88 4.88 5.53
C SER A 150 -10.80 5.81 6.72
N ALA A 151 -11.25 7.04 6.52
CA ALA A 151 -11.43 7.97 7.63
C ALA A 151 -12.52 7.50 8.57
N SER A 152 -12.30 7.66 9.88
CA SER A 152 -13.32 7.40 10.90
C SER A 152 -13.28 8.49 12.00
N PRO A 153 -14.39 8.70 12.73
CA PRO A 153 -14.42 9.62 13.87
C PRO A 153 -13.39 9.25 14.95
N GLU A 154 -13.15 7.95 15.15
CA GLU A 154 -12.20 7.42 16.11
C GLU A 154 -10.77 7.75 15.72
N LEU A 155 -10.41 7.55 14.43
CA LEU A 155 -9.10 7.93 13.90
C LEU A 155 -8.87 9.43 14.01
N GLN A 156 -9.88 10.24 13.67
CA GLN A 156 -9.82 11.68 13.80
C GLN A 156 -9.63 12.13 15.26
N THR A 157 -10.35 11.51 16.18
CA THR A 157 -10.23 11.80 17.62
C THR A 157 -8.84 11.47 18.16
N MET A 158 -8.29 10.31 17.77
CA MET A 158 -6.93 9.90 18.15
C MET A 158 -5.89 10.90 17.62
N ALA A 159 -5.94 11.23 16.35
CA ALA A 159 -5.00 12.17 15.73
C ALA A 159 -5.11 13.57 16.34
N SER A 160 -6.33 14.07 16.56
CA SER A 160 -6.56 15.36 17.23
C SER A 160 -6.01 15.37 18.66
N GLY A 161 -6.12 14.23 19.37
CA GLY A 161 -5.55 14.07 20.72
C GLY A 161 -4.02 14.22 20.71
N TRP A 162 -3.35 13.69 19.70
CA TRP A 162 -1.89 13.84 19.55
C TRP A 162 -1.48 15.32 19.38
N TYR A 163 -2.22 16.10 18.59
CA TYR A 163 -1.96 17.52 18.42
C TYR A 163 -2.28 18.34 19.68
N THR A 164 -3.31 17.95 20.43
CA THR A 164 -3.73 18.69 21.64
C THR A 164 -2.79 18.46 22.82
N ASN A 165 -2.24 17.26 22.94
CA ASN A 165 -1.35 16.88 24.03
C ASN A 165 0.13 17.16 23.74
N GLY A 166 0.43 17.64 22.56
CA GLY A 166 1.75 18.10 22.12
C GLY A 166 2.62 16.99 21.60
#